data_8a70468b3072307905a8d239e75d44e7
#
_entry.id   8a70468b3072307905a8d239e75d44e7
#
_cell.length_a   1.000
_cell.length_b   1.000
_cell.length_c   1.000
_cell.angle_alpha   90.00
_cell.angle_beta   90.00
_cell.angle_gamma   90.00
#
_symmetry.space_group_name_H-M   'P 1'
#
loop_
_entity.id
_entity.type
_entity.pdbx_description
1 polymer ?
#
loop_
_entity_poly.entity_id
_entity_poly.type
_entity_poly.pdbx_seq_one_letter_code
_entity_poly.pdbx_strand_id
1 'polypeptide(L)'
;MKKIFLKIVLLLILANVGLGDVAQIIGDYYSIDKGKVYYRNKILEGVNPKTAELIGFSLLKDDKNVYYMGKKIKDVKIKNFEKLGQNYWKNENKIYYRDKKIENADIMSFKVLNEDYAKDKNHVYSGNEVIDPSPLLGKIKNPETFEFLPNGIIYATLYGKDKYNIYYINNTMLNCFDSYYFIYEVKGINKDKVEVLNKWFIKDDKNIYFKGEILESADYNTFEVLPNGDGKDKNRSYEYLPKDEWRWF
;
A
#
# COMPACT_ATOMS: atom_id res chain seq x y z
N MET A 1 -25.90 11.70 15.22
CA MET A 1 -26.23 10.26 15.44
C MET A 1 -24.93 9.48 15.30
N LYS A 2 -24.39 8.97 16.41
CA LYS A 2 -23.12 8.22 16.49
C LYS A 2 -23.33 6.84 15.91
N LYS A 3 -22.66 6.50 14.79
CA LYS A 3 -22.58 5.13 14.30
C LYS A 3 -21.60 4.36 15.19
N ILE A 4 -22.15 3.52 16.02
CA ILE A 4 -21.43 2.54 16.82
C ILE A 4 -20.94 1.47 15.84
N PHE A 5 -19.64 1.43 15.61
CA PHE A 5 -18.99 0.29 14.97
C PHE A 5 -19.07 -0.88 15.95
N LEU A 6 -19.98 -1.79 15.69
CA LEU A 6 -20.10 -3.05 16.40
C LEU A 6 -18.89 -3.92 16.05
N LYS A 7 -17.88 -3.91 16.90
CA LYS A 7 -16.87 -4.97 16.94
C LYS A 7 -17.60 -6.26 17.29
N ILE A 8 -17.87 -7.10 16.30
CA ILE A 8 -18.30 -8.47 16.56
C ILE A 8 -17.05 -9.23 17.02
N VAL A 9 -16.74 -9.10 18.30
CA VAL A 9 -15.98 -10.11 19.01
C VAL A 9 -16.97 -11.23 19.25
N LEU A 10 -16.96 -12.24 18.39
CA LEU A 10 -17.70 -13.46 18.61
C LEU A 10 -17.02 -14.23 19.76
N LEU A 11 -17.31 -13.81 20.99
CA LEU A 11 -16.97 -14.56 22.19
C LEU A 11 -18.00 -15.69 22.29
N LEU A 12 -17.76 -16.80 21.61
CA LEU A 12 -18.47 -18.03 21.86
C LEU A 12 -17.99 -18.61 23.19
N ILE A 13 -18.66 -18.21 24.28
CA ILE A 13 -18.67 -18.98 25.52
C ILE A 13 -19.52 -20.22 25.22
N LEU A 14 -18.91 -21.29 24.77
CA LEU A 14 -19.55 -22.60 24.77
C LEU A 14 -19.34 -23.22 26.14
N ALA A 15 -20.37 -23.11 26.97
CA ALA A 15 -20.55 -23.96 28.12
C ALA A 15 -20.62 -25.44 27.67
N ASN A 16 -19.75 -26.26 28.24
CA ASN A 16 -19.78 -27.72 28.35
C ASN A 16 -20.90 -28.44 27.60
N VAL A 17 -20.70 -28.76 26.35
CA VAL A 17 -21.28 -29.89 25.67
C VAL A 17 -20.16 -30.56 24.88
N GLY A 18 -19.92 -31.85 25.11
CA GLY A 18 -18.84 -32.63 24.53
C GLY A 18 -18.96 -32.82 23.00
N LEU A 19 -18.70 -31.75 22.28
CA LEU A 19 -18.40 -31.74 20.86
C LEU A 19 -16.89 -31.56 20.75
N GLY A 20 -16.24 -32.43 20.03
CA GLY A 20 -14.78 -32.46 19.86
C GLY A 20 -14.24 -31.07 19.54
N ASP A 21 -13.06 -30.78 20.07
CA ASP A 21 -12.35 -29.51 19.94
C ASP A 21 -12.41 -28.98 18.50
N VAL A 22 -13.26 -28.00 18.25
CA VAL A 22 -13.31 -27.33 16.94
C VAL A 22 -12.14 -26.37 16.89
N ALA A 23 -11.27 -26.52 15.88
CA ALA A 23 -10.15 -25.64 15.67
C ALA A 23 -10.61 -24.18 15.58
N GLN A 24 -10.05 -23.31 16.40
CA GLN A 24 -10.31 -21.88 16.35
C GLN A 24 -9.53 -21.25 15.21
N ILE A 25 -10.21 -20.76 14.18
CA ILE A 25 -9.59 -19.99 13.10
C ILE A 25 -9.32 -18.56 13.60
N ILE A 26 -8.06 -18.12 13.53
CA ILE A 26 -7.65 -16.74 13.88
C ILE A 26 -7.38 -15.87 12.65
N GLY A 27 -7.50 -16.41 11.46
CA GLY A 27 -7.41 -15.71 10.17
C GLY A 27 -6.12 -16.00 9.41
N ASP A 28 -6.06 -15.61 8.15
CA ASP A 28 -4.90 -15.69 7.25
C ASP A 28 -4.14 -17.02 7.29
N TYR A 29 -4.87 -18.13 7.28
CA TYR A 29 -4.34 -19.50 7.39
C TYR A 29 -3.79 -19.89 8.77
N TYR A 30 -4.00 -19.08 9.82
CA TYR A 30 -3.67 -19.43 11.20
C TYR A 30 -4.88 -20.01 11.93
N SER A 31 -4.63 -21.04 12.72
CA SER A 31 -5.63 -21.64 13.61
C SER A 31 -5.02 -22.11 14.91
N ILE A 32 -5.85 -22.27 15.93
CA ILE A 32 -5.50 -22.89 17.21
C ILE A 32 -6.34 -24.16 17.34
N ASP A 33 -5.70 -25.29 17.54
CA ASP A 33 -6.34 -26.56 17.80
C ASP A 33 -5.57 -27.32 18.88
N LYS A 34 -6.29 -27.88 19.86
CA LYS A 34 -5.72 -28.66 20.98
C LYS A 34 -4.54 -27.98 21.66
N GLY A 35 -4.62 -26.66 21.84
CA GLY A 35 -3.59 -25.88 22.49
C GLY A 35 -2.30 -25.69 21.66
N LYS A 36 -2.37 -25.88 20.36
CA LYS A 36 -1.27 -25.62 19.42
C LYS A 36 -1.69 -24.63 18.36
N VAL A 37 -0.76 -23.81 17.91
CA VAL A 37 -0.95 -22.86 16.80
C VAL A 37 -0.48 -23.50 15.51
N TYR A 38 -1.27 -23.35 14.46
CA TYR A 38 -1.00 -23.86 13.12
C TYR A 38 -0.95 -22.69 12.13
N TYR A 39 -0.09 -22.82 11.13
CA TYR A 39 -0.14 -22.04 9.91
C TYR A 39 -0.43 -23.01 8.75
N ARG A 40 -1.57 -22.82 8.09
CA ARG A 40 -2.15 -23.85 7.19
C ARG A 40 -2.31 -25.17 7.98
N ASN A 41 -1.63 -26.22 7.59
CA ASN A 41 -1.75 -27.54 8.26
C ASN A 41 -0.47 -27.91 9.05
N LYS A 42 0.43 -26.93 9.29
CA LYS A 42 1.72 -27.17 9.98
C LYS A 42 1.70 -26.55 11.37
N ILE A 43 2.08 -27.33 12.38
CA ILE A 43 2.25 -26.84 13.75
C ILE A 43 3.39 -25.80 13.75
N LEU A 44 3.15 -24.70 14.45
CA LEU A 44 4.16 -23.70 14.75
C LEU A 44 4.73 -23.98 16.14
N GLU A 45 5.89 -24.59 16.16
CA GLU A 45 6.56 -24.90 17.42
C GLU A 45 6.99 -23.63 18.16
N GLY A 46 6.77 -23.61 19.47
CA GLY A 46 7.19 -22.51 20.35
C GLY A 46 6.29 -21.28 20.34
N VAL A 47 5.18 -21.30 19.63
CA VAL A 47 4.16 -20.22 19.70
C VAL A 47 3.28 -20.43 20.91
N ASN A 48 3.07 -19.39 21.71
CA ASN A 48 2.14 -19.44 22.83
C ASN A 48 0.70 -19.24 22.36
N PRO A 49 -0.15 -20.27 22.35
CA PRO A 49 -1.52 -20.16 21.84
C PRO A 49 -2.42 -19.20 22.64
N LYS A 50 -2.10 -18.96 23.92
CA LYS A 50 -2.87 -18.07 24.79
C LYS A 50 -2.68 -16.59 24.46
N THR A 51 -1.57 -16.25 23.82
CA THR A 51 -1.19 -14.88 23.48
C THR A 51 -1.04 -14.66 21.99
N ALA A 52 -1.30 -15.70 21.17
CA ALA A 52 -1.24 -15.64 19.72
C ALA A 52 -2.31 -14.68 19.18
N GLU A 53 -1.88 -13.67 18.45
CA GLU A 53 -2.73 -12.61 17.90
C GLU A 53 -2.32 -12.28 16.47
N LEU A 54 -3.29 -12.24 15.54
CA LEU A 54 -3.06 -11.78 14.18
C LEU A 54 -3.01 -10.25 14.18
N ILE A 55 -1.91 -9.69 13.71
CA ILE A 55 -1.64 -8.25 13.77
C ILE A 55 -1.58 -7.58 12.39
N GLY A 56 -1.58 -8.35 11.31
CA GLY A 56 -1.53 -7.89 9.93
C GLY A 56 -1.73 -9.05 8.97
N PHE A 57 -1.56 -8.79 7.67
CA PHE A 57 -1.65 -9.83 6.65
C PHE A 57 -0.61 -10.93 6.90
N SER A 58 -1.09 -12.13 7.23
CA SER A 58 -0.27 -13.29 7.61
C SER A 58 0.81 -13.00 8.67
N LEU A 59 0.64 -11.94 9.46
CA LEU A 59 1.56 -11.52 10.51
C LEU A 59 0.93 -11.82 11.88
N LEU A 60 1.54 -12.73 12.61
CA LEU A 60 1.10 -13.17 13.93
C LEU A 60 2.16 -12.80 14.97
N LYS A 61 1.74 -12.41 16.16
CA LYS A 61 2.62 -12.32 17.34
C LYS A 61 2.13 -13.17 18.49
N ASP A 62 3.03 -13.50 19.39
CA ASP A 62 2.70 -13.96 20.74
C ASP A 62 3.36 -13.04 21.79
N ASP A 63 3.49 -13.49 23.02
CA ASP A 63 4.13 -12.73 24.10
C ASP A 63 5.67 -12.61 23.97
N LYS A 64 6.30 -13.33 23.02
CA LYS A 64 7.76 -13.39 22.86
C LYS A 64 8.25 -13.04 21.46
N ASN A 65 7.49 -13.39 20.44
CA ASN A 65 7.97 -13.40 19.06
C ASN A 65 6.93 -12.84 18.08
N VAL A 66 7.44 -12.53 16.87
CA VAL A 66 6.61 -12.19 15.69
C VAL A 66 6.87 -13.25 14.61
N TYR A 67 5.80 -13.60 13.90
CA TYR A 67 5.84 -14.64 12.85
C TYR A 67 5.18 -14.08 11.58
N TYR A 68 5.77 -14.35 10.44
CA TYR A 68 5.21 -14.03 9.13
C TYR A 68 5.10 -15.30 8.29
N MET A 69 3.89 -15.56 7.75
CA MET A 69 3.60 -16.77 6.97
C MET A 69 4.10 -18.06 7.68
N GLY A 70 3.87 -18.14 9.00
CA GLY A 70 4.26 -19.28 9.82
C GLY A 70 5.76 -19.37 10.16
N LYS A 71 6.57 -18.41 9.75
CA LYS A 71 8.01 -18.39 10.08
C LYS A 71 8.30 -17.30 11.12
N LYS A 72 9.07 -17.65 12.14
CA LYS A 72 9.54 -16.69 13.15
C LYS A 72 10.45 -15.65 12.50
N ILE A 73 10.17 -14.36 12.76
CA ILE A 73 11.06 -13.27 12.37
C ILE A 73 12.23 -13.25 13.36
N LYS A 74 13.44 -13.38 12.84
CA LYS A 74 14.66 -13.42 13.65
C LYS A 74 14.99 -12.04 14.23
N ASP A 75 15.68 -12.01 15.36
CA ASP A 75 16.25 -10.82 15.99
C ASP A 75 15.23 -9.72 16.37
N VAL A 76 13.95 -10.11 16.52
CA VAL A 76 12.88 -9.25 16.99
C VAL A 76 12.50 -9.64 18.42
N LYS A 77 12.61 -8.69 19.34
CA LYS A 77 12.11 -8.80 20.72
C LYS A 77 10.75 -8.12 20.78
N ILE A 78 9.71 -8.85 21.20
CA ILE A 78 8.33 -8.32 21.25
C ILE A 78 8.14 -7.14 22.21
N LYS A 79 9.04 -6.98 23.19
CA LYS A 79 9.05 -5.82 24.06
C LYS A 79 9.18 -4.54 23.23
N ASN A 80 8.29 -3.58 23.41
CA ASN A 80 8.22 -2.34 22.63
C ASN A 80 7.70 -2.52 21.18
N PHE A 81 6.98 -3.64 20.93
CA PHE A 81 6.24 -3.77 19.68
C PHE A 81 5.11 -2.74 19.60
N GLU A 82 5.03 -2.04 18.47
CA GLU A 82 3.94 -1.11 18.18
C GLU A 82 3.47 -1.32 16.73
N LYS A 83 2.18 -1.55 16.55
CA LYS A 83 1.54 -1.61 15.24
C LYS A 83 1.34 -0.19 14.71
N LEU A 84 1.89 0.11 13.54
CA LEU A 84 1.76 1.40 12.86
C LEU A 84 0.66 1.39 11.81
N GLY A 85 0.39 0.23 11.22
CA GLY A 85 -0.62 0.02 10.19
C GLY A 85 -0.90 -1.46 10.00
N GLN A 86 -1.58 -1.84 8.91
CA GLN A 86 -1.92 -3.23 8.65
C GLN A 86 -0.68 -4.09 8.40
N ASN A 87 0.28 -3.59 7.63
CA ASN A 87 1.50 -4.29 7.27
C ASN A 87 2.76 -3.66 7.88
N TYR A 88 2.63 -2.47 8.51
CA TYR A 88 3.74 -1.74 9.12
C TYR A 88 3.71 -1.82 10.64
N TRP A 89 4.87 -2.05 11.23
CA TRP A 89 5.07 -2.09 12.67
C TRP A 89 6.46 -1.64 13.05
N LYS A 90 6.65 -1.26 14.29
CA LYS A 90 7.97 -0.93 14.82
C LYS A 90 8.29 -1.75 16.05
N ASN A 91 9.57 -1.91 16.27
CA ASN A 91 10.12 -2.52 17.46
C ASN A 91 11.41 -1.80 17.83
N GLU A 92 11.44 -1.22 19.03
CA GLU A 92 12.54 -0.35 19.43
C GLU A 92 12.78 0.76 18.38
N ASN A 93 13.99 0.81 17.84
CA ASN A 93 14.42 1.81 16.86
C ASN A 93 14.42 1.27 15.43
N LYS A 94 13.50 0.37 15.09
CA LYS A 94 13.43 -0.25 13.76
C LYS A 94 11.99 -0.26 13.26
N ILE A 95 11.81 0.09 12.00
CA ILE A 95 10.53 -0.02 11.29
C ILE A 95 10.58 -1.26 10.41
N TYR A 96 9.43 -1.94 10.31
CA TYR A 96 9.26 -3.15 9.51
C TYR A 96 8.01 -3.02 8.64
N TYR A 97 8.11 -3.59 7.44
CA TYR A 97 6.99 -3.93 6.60
C TYR A 97 6.93 -5.46 6.51
N ARG A 98 5.83 -6.03 7.04
CA ARG A 98 5.70 -7.51 7.17
C ARG A 98 6.89 -8.10 7.93
N ASP A 99 7.72 -8.91 7.28
CA ASP A 99 8.91 -9.55 7.85
C ASP A 99 10.23 -8.83 7.54
N LYS A 100 10.18 -7.77 6.73
CA LYS A 100 11.37 -7.06 6.27
C LYS A 100 11.55 -5.74 7.00
N LYS A 101 12.76 -5.48 7.47
CA LYS A 101 13.15 -4.19 8.02
C LYS A 101 13.20 -3.14 6.90
N ILE A 102 12.71 -1.94 7.18
CA ILE A 102 12.90 -0.77 6.33
C ILE A 102 14.22 -0.12 6.72
N GLU A 103 15.19 -0.18 5.81
CA GLU A 103 16.51 0.38 6.09
C GLU A 103 16.47 1.92 6.05
N ASN A 104 17.19 2.54 6.98
CA ASN A 104 17.35 4.00 7.09
C ASN A 104 16.06 4.81 7.27
N ALA A 105 14.94 4.18 7.64
CA ALA A 105 13.71 4.91 7.95
C ALA A 105 13.90 5.85 9.15
N ASP A 106 13.46 7.08 9.00
CA ASP A 106 13.41 8.04 10.12
C ASP A 106 12.19 7.77 11.00
N ILE A 107 12.41 7.15 12.14
CA ILE A 107 11.37 6.67 13.05
C ILE A 107 10.47 7.80 13.56
N MET A 108 11.06 8.97 13.79
CA MET A 108 10.35 10.09 14.41
C MET A 108 9.32 10.73 13.47
N SER A 109 9.58 10.70 12.17
CA SER A 109 8.69 11.25 11.15
C SER A 109 7.94 10.18 10.34
N PHE A 110 8.18 8.89 10.65
CA PHE A 110 7.56 7.79 9.89
C PHE A 110 6.04 7.78 10.02
N LYS A 111 5.36 7.76 8.89
CA LYS A 111 3.90 7.78 8.79
C LYS A 111 3.41 6.80 7.74
N VAL A 112 2.52 5.93 8.15
CA VAL A 112 1.83 5.02 7.22
C VAL A 112 0.77 5.80 6.44
N LEU A 113 0.78 5.65 5.12
CA LEU A 113 -0.19 6.27 4.22
C LEU A 113 -1.35 5.32 3.93
N ASN A 114 -1.06 4.03 3.72
CA ASN A 114 -2.04 2.95 3.59
C ASN A 114 -1.37 1.59 3.87
N GLU A 115 -1.99 0.49 3.42
CA GLU A 115 -1.51 -0.88 3.68
C GLU A 115 -0.09 -1.14 3.14
N ASP A 116 0.26 -0.57 1.99
CA ASP A 116 1.50 -0.85 1.28
C ASP A 116 2.42 0.37 1.11
N TYR A 117 1.96 1.57 1.49
CA TYR A 117 2.73 2.79 1.35
C TYR A 117 2.91 3.52 2.67
N ALA A 118 4.10 4.05 2.86
CA ALA A 118 4.48 4.88 4.00
C ALA A 118 5.40 6.02 3.56
N LYS A 119 5.67 6.94 4.45
CA LYS A 119 6.64 8.02 4.25
C LYS A 119 7.36 8.37 5.54
N ASP A 120 8.50 9.03 5.40
CA ASP A 120 9.13 9.83 6.44
C ASP A 120 9.55 11.19 5.87
N LYS A 121 10.34 11.95 6.59
CA LYS A 121 10.81 13.27 6.13
C LYS A 121 11.75 13.19 4.90
N ASN A 122 12.36 12.03 4.65
CA ASN A 122 13.37 11.84 3.62
C ASN A 122 12.85 11.11 2.39
N HIS A 123 11.91 10.14 2.58
CA HIS A 123 11.51 9.20 1.56
C HIS A 123 10.01 8.87 1.60
N VAL A 124 9.51 8.40 0.46
CA VAL A 124 8.25 7.66 0.34
C VAL A 124 8.61 6.19 0.07
N TYR A 125 7.87 5.29 0.71
CA TYR A 125 8.12 3.84 0.67
C TYR A 125 6.95 3.11 0.04
N SER A 126 7.27 2.06 -0.73
CA SER A 126 6.36 1.00 -1.11
C SER A 126 6.83 -0.29 -0.45
N GLY A 127 6.04 -0.81 0.47
CA GLY A 127 6.50 -1.92 1.30
C GLY A 127 7.72 -1.54 2.13
N ASN A 128 8.81 -2.25 1.95
CA ASN A 128 10.09 -1.98 2.62
C ASN A 128 11.09 -1.18 1.77
N GLU A 129 10.71 -0.78 0.56
CA GLU A 129 11.60 -0.14 -0.40
C GLU A 129 11.25 1.33 -0.62
N VAL A 130 12.27 2.15 -0.84
CA VAL A 130 12.12 3.56 -1.23
C VAL A 130 11.66 3.62 -2.69
N ILE A 131 10.60 4.40 -3.00
CA ILE A 131 10.10 4.51 -4.37
C ILE A 131 10.92 5.46 -5.26
N ASP A 132 11.76 6.31 -4.66
CA ASP A 132 12.63 7.26 -5.34
C ASP A 132 14.14 7.02 -5.05
N PRO A 133 14.65 5.78 -5.25
CA PRO A 133 16.01 5.41 -4.84
C PRO A 133 17.11 6.07 -5.71
N SER A 134 16.75 6.56 -6.88
CA SER A 134 17.70 7.13 -7.84
C SER A 134 17.16 8.41 -8.47
N PRO A 135 17.97 9.48 -8.51
CA PRO A 135 17.61 10.73 -9.21
C PRO A 135 17.30 10.54 -10.71
N LEU A 136 17.79 9.46 -11.32
CA LEU A 136 17.55 9.14 -12.75
C LEU A 136 16.10 8.72 -13.02
N LEU A 137 15.40 8.19 -11.99
CA LEU A 137 14.02 7.74 -12.08
C LEU A 137 13.02 8.80 -11.62
N GLY A 138 13.50 10.00 -11.33
CA GLY A 138 12.74 11.08 -10.73
C GLY A 138 12.76 11.04 -9.20
N LYS A 139 12.24 12.10 -8.57
CA LYS A 139 12.27 12.24 -7.12
C LYS A 139 11.07 13.03 -6.60
N ILE A 140 10.53 12.59 -5.47
CA ILE A 140 9.59 13.37 -4.66
C ILE A 140 10.40 14.40 -3.87
N LYS A 141 10.16 15.69 -4.13
CA LYS A 141 10.98 16.79 -3.58
C LYS A 141 10.72 17.06 -2.10
N ASN A 142 9.50 16.79 -1.63
CA ASN A 142 9.08 17.00 -0.24
C ASN A 142 8.34 15.77 0.32
N PRO A 143 9.03 14.66 0.61
CA PRO A 143 8.41 13.44 1.11
C PRO A 143 7.61 13.65 2.38
N GLU A 144 8.06 14.51 3.29
CA GLU A 144 7.38 14.81 4.54
C GLU A 144 5.92 15.29 4.33
N THR A 145 5.68 16.07 3.29
CA THR A 145 4.34 16.59 2.96
C THR A 145 3.61 15.77 1.92
N PHE A 146 4.25 14.71 1.39
CA PHE A 146 3.66 13.89 0.33
C PHE A 146 2.37 13.20 0.80
N GLU A 147 1.37 13.20 -0.07
CA GLU A 147 0.14 12.43 0.07
C GLU A 147 -0.34 11.95 -1.30
N PHE A 148 -1.09 10.87 -1.34
CA PHE A 148 -1.77 10.46 -2.56
C PHE A 148 -2.97 11.36 -2.83
N LEU A 149 -3.22 11.67 -4.11
CA LEU A 149 -4.45 12.34 -4.50
C LEU A 149 -5.66 11.43 -4.26
N PRO A 150 -6.84 11.98 -3.99
CA PRO A 150 -8.09 11.21 -3.99
C PRO A 150 -8.20 10.40 -5.29
N ASN A 151 -8.49 9.10 -5.18
CA ASN A 151 -8.47 8.15 -6.30
C ASN A 151 -7.12 8.05 -7.05
N GLY A 152 -6.04 8.56 -6.46
CA GLY A 152 -4.71 8.58 -7.10
C GLY A 152 -3.95 7.26 -7.05
N ILE A 153 -4.49 6.22 -6.41
CA ILE A 153 -3.87 4.88 -6.38
C ILE A 153 -4.74 3.95 -7.22
N ILE A 154 -4.26 3.62 -8.43
CA ILE A 154 -4.99 2.76 -9.37
C ILE A 154 -4.01 1.74 -9.93
N TYR A 155 -4.03 0.51 -9.40
CA TYR A 155 -3.09 -0.56 -9.78
C TYR A 155 -1.62 -0.12 -9.65
N ALA A 156 -0.85 -0.18 -10.74
CA ALA A 156 0.56 0.17 -10.77
C ALA A 156 0.83 1.68 -10.96
N THR A 157 -0.21 2.49 -11.13
CA THR A 157 -0.08 3.93 -11.37
C THR A 157 -0.53 4.70 -10.14
N LEU A 158 0.24 5.70 -9.75
CA LEU A 158 -0.02 6.52 -8.58
C LEU A 158 0.01 7.99 -8.97
N TYR A 159 -0.96 8.74 -8.46
CA TYR A 159 -0.90 10.19 -8.46
C TYR A 159 -0.77 10.68 -7.02
N GLY A 160 0.18 11.55 -6.81
CA GLY A 160 0.43 12.13 -5.49
C GLY A 160 0.79 13.59 -5.58
N LYS A 161 0.80 14.24 -4.45
CA LYS A 161 1.26 15.63 -4.32
C LYS A 161 2.12 15.79 -3.07
N ASP A 162 3.02 16.74 -3.13
CA ASP A 162 3.65 17.32 -1.96
C ASP A 162 3.21 18.79 -1.80
N LYS A 163 3.85 19.51 -0.91
CA LYS A 163 3.53 20.92 -0.67
C LYS A 163 3.54 21.78 -1.94
N TYR A 164 4.39 21.44 -2.92
CA TYR A 164 4.64 22.29 -4.07
C TYR A 164 4.26 21.67 -5.42
N ASN A 165 4.27 20.34 -5.53
CA ASN A 165 4.24 19.63 -6.80
C ASN A 165 3.17 18.56 -6.84
N ILE A 166 2.70 18.25 -8.06
CA ILE A 166 1.92 17.06 -8.39
C ILE A 166 2.85 16.07 -9.10
N TYR A 167 2.67 14.78 -8.83
CA TYR A 167 3.46 13.70 -9.38
C TYR A 167 2.59 12.65 -10.06
N TYR A 168 3.02 12.23 -11.23
CA TYR A 168 2.64 10.97 -11.85
C TYR A 168 3.71 9.94 -11.53
N ILE A 169 3.33 8.83 -10.93
CA ILE A 169 4.25 7.79 -10.48
C ILE A 169 3.83 6.49 -11.14
N ASN A 170 4.67 5.95 -12.00
CA ASN A 170 4.43 4.72 -12.72
C ASN A 170 5.34 3.61 -12.18
N ASN A 171 4.75 2.51 -11.74
CA ASN A 171 5.48 1.32 -11.34
C ASN A 171 5.61 0.41 -12.57
N THR A 172 6.83 0.22 -13.03
CA THR A 172 7.15 -0.66 -14.15
C THR A 172 7.90 -1.88 -13.64
N MET A 173 7.38 -3.06 -13.91
CA MET A 173 8.07 -4.32 -13.66
C MET A 173 9.01 -4.59 -14.83
N LEU A 174 10.33 -4.57 -14.59
CA LEU A 174 11.32 -4.92 -15.63
C LEU A 174 11.52 -6.43 -15.76
N ASN A 175 11.25 -7.18 -14.67
CA ASN A 175 11.25 -8.65 -14.65
C ASN A 175 10.36 -9.13 -13.50
N CYS A 176 10.24 -10.43 -13.31
CA CYS A 176 9.38 -11.02 -12.26
C CYS A 176 9.79 -10.68 -10.82
N PHE A 177 10.92 -10.01 -10.60
CA PHE A 177 11.50 -9.78 -9.28
C PHE A 177 11.77 -8.31 -8.96
N ASP A 178 11.96 -7.45 -9.99
CA ASP A 178 12.34 -6.05 -9.82
C ASP A 178 11.26 -5.12 -10.38
N SER A 179 10.75 -4.26 -9.55
CA SER A 179 9.86 -3.17 -9.94
C SER A 179 10.54 -1.84 -9.70
N TYR A 180 10.39 -0.93 -10.64
CA TYR A 180 10.95 0.42 -10.56
C TYR A 180 9.82 1.44 -10.67
N TYR A 181 9.95 2.50 -9.87
CA TYR A 181 9.04 3.63 -9.90
C TYR A 181 9.67 4.75 -10.71
N PHE A 182 9.00 5.15 -11.78
CA PHE A 182 9.33 6.36 -12.52
C PHE A 182 8.46 7.50 -12.00
N ILE A 183 9.09 8.57 -11.54
CA ILE A 183 8.41 9.69 -10.90
C ILE A 183 8.53 10.92 -11.81
N TYR A 184 7.38 11.37 -12.30
CA TYR A 184 7.27 12.53 -13.17
C TYR A 184 6.57 13.67 -12.45
N GLU A 185 7.20 14.83 -12.39
CA GLU A 185 6.56 16.06 -11.94
C GLU A 185 5.60 16.55 -13.02
N VAL A 186 4.33 16.72 -12.68
CA VAL A 186 3.32 17.26 -13.61
C VAL A 186 3.46 18.77 -13.66
N LYS A 187 4.09 19.26 -14.73
CA LYS A 187 4.39 20.69 -14.88
C LYS A 187 3.16 21.50 -15.34
N GLY A 188 3.07 22.72 -14.84
CA GLY A 188 2.02 23.65 -15.25
C GLY A 188 0.63 23.39 -14.70
N ILE A 189 0.47 22.35 -13.88
CA ILE A 189 -0.82 21.98 -13.27
C ILE A 189 -1.16 22.89 -12.08
N ASN A 190 -2.43 23.32 -12.01
CA ASN A 190 -2.97 23.98 -10.83
C ASN A 190 -3.24 22.94 -9.73
N LYS A 191 -2.30 22.79 -8.79
CA LYS A 191 -2.35 21.76 -7.75
C LYS A 191 -3.58 21.82 -6.83
N ASP A 192 -4.22 22.98 -6.72
CA ASP A 192 -5.38 23.18 -5.85
C ASP A 192 -6.71 22.82 -6.54
N LYS A 193 -6.67 22.52 -7.85
CA LYS A 193 -7.82 22.18 -8.69
C LYS A 193 -7.69 20.82 -9.38
N VAL A 194 -6.77 19.97 -8.91
CA VAL A 194 -6.52 18.67 -9.52
C VAL A 194 -7.67 17.71 -9.28
N GLU A 195 -8.10 17.06 -10.35
CA GLU A 195 -9.03 15.93 -10.35
C GLU A 195 -8.42 14.74 -11.07
N VAL A 196 -8.39 13.58 -10.41
CA VAL A 196 -7.95 12.32 -11.02
C VAL A 196 -9.14 11.71 -11.76
N LEU A 197 -9.04 11.60 -13.08
CA LEU A 197 -10.10 11.03 -13.91
C LEU A 197 -9.98 9.50 -14.02
N ASN A 198 -8.75 9.02 -14.20
CA ASN A 198 -8.39 7.60 -14.11
C ASN A 198 -6.87 7.45 -13.91
N LYS A 199 -6.33 6.24 -14.10
CA LYS A 199 -4.90 5.97 -13.94
C LYS A 199 -3.98 6.68 -14.94
N TRP A 200 -4.52 7.21 -16.03
CA TRP A 200 -3.77 7.86 -17.10
C TRP A 200 -4.01 9.36 -17.18
N PHE A 201 -5.26 9.78 -16.90
CA PHE A 201 -5.70 11.15 -17.10
C PHE A 201 -6.00 11.84 -15.77
N ILE A 202 -5.48 13.03 -15.64
CA ILE A 202 -5.87 14.00 -14.62
C ILE A 202 -6.19 15.32 -15.30
N LYS A 203 -6.89 16.19 -14.62
CA LYS A 203 -7.16 17.55 -15.08
C LYS A 203 -7.01 18.56 -13.94
N ASP A 204 -6.83 19.80 -14.31
CA ASP A 204 -7.05 20.94 -13.41
C ASP A 204 -8.23 21.80 -13.91
N ASP A 205 -8.26 23.08 -13.62
CA ASP A 205 -9.32 24.00 -14.06
C ASP A 205 -9.15 24.49 -15.50
N LYS A 206 -8.09 24.08 -16.22
CA LYS A 206 -7.78 24.57 -17.58
C LYS A 206 -7.36 23.49 -18.56
N ASN A 207 -6.65 22.48 -18.08
CA ASN A 207 -5.93 21.53 -18.92
C ASN A 207 -6.25 20.09 -18.56
N ILE A 208 -6.12 19.22 -19.56
CA ILE A 208 -6.10 17.77 -19.41
C ILE A 208 -4.64 17.31 -19.47
N TYR A 209 -4.28 16.35 -18.63
CA TYR A 209 -2.95 15.75 -18.60
C TYR A 209 -3.04 14.25 -18.81
N PHE A 210 -2.14 13.72 -19.60
CA PHE A 210 -1.99 12.29 -19.87
C PHE A 210 -0.63 11.81 -19.42
N LYS A 211 -0.58 10.83 -18.52
CA LYS A 211 0.67 10.29 -17.95
C LYS A 211 1.62 11.38 -17.40
N GLY A 212 1.05 12.42 -16.82
CA GLY A 212 1.81 13.54 -16.25
C GLY A 212 2.17 14.66 -17.23
N GLU A 213 1.90 14.52 -18.52
CA GLU A 213 2.16 15.53 -19.54
C GLU A 213 0.86 16.22 -19.99
N ILE A 214 0.95 17.51 -20.31
CA ILE A 214 -0.20 18.28 -20.81
C ILE A 214 -0.67 17.72 -22.14
N LEU A 215 -1.96 17.51 -22.29
CA LEU A 215 -2.59 17.06 -23.52
C LEU A 215 -3.08 18.30 -24.30
N GLU A 216 -2.16 19.02 -24.91
CA GLU A 216 -2.40 20.32 -25.57
C GLU A 216 -3.53 20.31 -26.60
N SER A 217 -3.78 19.17 -27.22
CA SER A 217 -4.77 19.00 -28.27
C SER A 217 -6.17 18.63 -27.79
N ALA A 218 -6.38 18.43 -26.47
CA ALA A 218 -7.67 18.06 -25.94
C ALA A 218 -8.61 19.26 -25.81
N ASP A 219 -9.86 19.08 -26.25
CA ASP A 219 -10.91 20.02 -25.94
C ASP A 219 -11.39 19.83 -24.51
N TYR A 220 -10.97 20.71 -23.62
CA TYR A 220 -11.24 20.62 -22.18
C TYR A 220 -12.74 20.47 -21.84
N ASN A 221 -13.61 21.18 -22.56
CA ASN A 221 -15.03 21.24 -22.22
C ASN A 221 -15.80 19.97 -22.59
N THR A 222 -15.28 19.20 -23.56
CA THR A 222 -15.93 17.98 -24.04
C THR A 222 -15.15 16.71 -23.74
N PHE A 223 -14.02 16.85 -23.03
CA PHE A 223 -13.19 15.69 -22.68
C PHE A 223 -13.89 14.81 -21.65
N GLU A 224 -13.97 13.52 -21.95
CA GLU A 224 -14.49 12.46 -21.09
C GLU A 224 -13.56 11.25 -21.09
N VAL A 225 -13.60 10.48 -20.01
CA VAL A 225 -12.93 9.18 -19.93
C VAL A 225 -13.94 8.07 -20.17
N LEU A 226 -13.66 7.22 -21.12
CA LEU A 226 -14.51 6.09 -21.52
C LEU A 226 -14.35 4.89 -20.57
N PRO A 227 -15.32 3.95 -20.53
CA PRO A 227 -15.23 2.76 -19.68
C PRO A 227 -14.02 1.85 -19.93
N ASN A 228 -13.45 1.87 -21.14
CA ASN A 228 -12.22 1.15 -21.47
C ASN A 228 -10.95 1.85 -21.00
N GLY A 229 -11.05 3.06 -20.44
CA GLY A 229 -9.95 3.86 -19.95
C GLY A 229 -9.37 4.89 -20.92
N ASP A 230 -9.81 4.88 -22.18
CA ASP A 230 -9.42 5.88 -23.16
C ASP A 230 -10.02 7.24 -22.86
N GLY A 231 -9.35 8.30 -23.31
CA GLY A 231 -9.93 9.63 -23.35
C GLY A 231 -10.66 9.88 -24.67
N LYS A 232 -11.64 10.78 -24.66
CA LYS A 232 -12.33 11.23 -25.85
C LYS A 232 -12.76 12.70 -25.67
N ASP A 233 -12.71 13.46 -26.74
CA ASP A 233 -13.38 14.74 -26.85
C ASP A 233 -14.20 14.83 -28.15
N LYS A 234 -14.78 15.96 -28.46
CA LYS A 234 -15.58 16.16 -29.69
C LYS A 234 -14.78 15.98 -30.99
N ASN A 235 -13.44 16.07 -30.92
CA ASN A 235 -12.58 16.07 -32.11
C ASN A 235 -11.96 14.70 -32.36
N ARG A 236 -11.61 13.93 -31.26
CA ARG A 236 -10.89 12.66 -31.39
C ARG A 236 -10.93 11.81 -30.12
N SER A 237 -10.43 10.58 -30.25
CA SER A 237 -10.15 9.68 -29.13
C SER A 237 -8.65 9.67 -28.83
N TYR A 238 -8.32 9.42 -27.55
CA TYR A 238 -6.97 9.35 -26.99
C TYR A 238 -6.82 7.96 -26.37
N GLU A 239 -6.14 7.08 -27.09
CA GLU A 239 -5.92 5.69 -26.62
C GLU A 239 -4.87 5.68 -25.50
N TYR A 240 -5.16 4.98 -24.39
CA TYR A 240 -4.23 4.88 -23.27
C TYR A 240 -3.03 3.97 -23.56
N LEU A 241 -3.17 3.03 -24.52
CA LEU A 241 -2.10 2.21 -25.06
C LEU A 241 -2.08 2.42 -26.58
N PRO A 242 -1.09 3.15 -27.12
CA PRO A 242 -0.85 3.18 -28.55
C PRO A 242 -0.63 1.75 -29.05
N LYS A 243 -1.26 1.39 -30.17
CA LYS A 243 -1.16 0.04 -30.79
C LYS A 243 0.30 -0.39 -31.03
N ASP A 244 1.22 0.52 -31.06
CA ASP A 244 2.64 0.29 -31.34
C ASP A 244 3.45 -0.09 -30.08
N GLU A 245 2.92 0.11 -28.87
CA GLU A 245 3.58 -0.29 -27.62
C GLU A 245 3.40 -1.78 -27.26
N TRP A 246 2.57 -2.53 -28.01
CA TRP A 246 2.33 -3.97 -27.81
C TRP A 246 3.45 -4.89 -28.33
N ARG A 247 4.51 -4.35 -28.90
CA ARG A 247 5.58 -5.14 -29.55
C ARG A 247 6.63 -5.73 -28.62
N TRP A 248 6.51 -5.55 -27.29
CA TRP A 248 7.55 -5.97 -26.34
C TRP A 248 7.05 -6.79 -25.14
N PHE A 249 5.97 -7.57 -25.33
CA PHE A 249 5.53 -8.57 -24.34
C PHE A 249 5.42 -9.95 -24.99
#